data_be7c83957f1013048fd226deef5c4466
#
_entry.id   be7c83957f1013048fd226deef5c4466
#
_cell.length_a   1.000
_cell.length_b   1.000
_cell.length_c   1.000
_cell.angle_alpha   90.00
_cell.angle_beta   90.00
_cell.angle_gamma   90.00
#
_symmetry.space_group_name_H-M   'P 1'
#
loop_
_entity.id
_entity.type
_entity.pdbx_description
1 polymer ?
#
loop_
_entity_poly.entity_id
_entity_poly.type
_entity_poly.pdbx_seq_one_letter_code
_entity_poly.pdbx_strand_id
1 'polypeptide(L)'
;APETPILVLTATLDPGDEQAFRRMGINRWLLKPVQAGKLASVVADLLPFTRKGQEETPMPASEPAEQPADVFDPAAALDALGGEALLKRLAGIFLGEEPNIRANLQRFALSPETLPELCPELRRQAHSLKNGAGMLHLESLRKASSDLEQAAASPAGQDFAALLRTTIEALERASAALRKHCGA
;
A
#
# COMPACT_ATOMS: atom_id res chain seq x y z
N ALA A 1 -6.49 37.44 -4.00
CA ALA A 1 -5.34 36.52 -3.82
C ALA A 1 -5.70 35.22 -4.49
N PRO A 2 -4.82 34.59 -5.25
CA PRO A 2 -5.10 33.27 -5.80
C PRO A 2 -5.33 32.29 -4.64
N GLU A 3 -6.48 31.60 -4.69
CA GLU A 3 -6.79 30.58 -3.69
C GLU A 3 -5.80 29.43 -3.85
N THR A 4 -5.14 29.07 -2.75
CA THR A 4 -4.21 27.92 -2.75
C THR A 4 -5.03 26.64 -2.96
N PRO A 5 -4.77 25.86 -4.01
CA PRO A 5 -5.50 24.63 -4.23
C PRO A 5 -5.17 23.59 -3.14
N ILE A 6 -6.21 22.92 -2.64
CA ILE A 6 -6.08 21.92 -1.59
C ILE A 6 -6.44 20.54 -2.16
N LEU A 7 -5.51 19.60 -2.04
CA LEU A 7 -5.71 18.18 -2.36
C LEU A 7 -5.74 17.36 -1.08
N VAL A 8 -6.83 16.61 -0.87
CA VAL A 8 -6.98 15.71 0.28
C VAL A 8 -6.60 14.29 -0.10
N LEU A 9 -5.77 13.64 0.71
CA LEU A 9 -5.43 12.22 0.60
C LEU A 9 -6.07 11.47 1.78
N THR A 10 -7.06 10.61 1.48
CA THR A 10 -7.81 9.87 2.52
C THR A 10 -7.69 8.37 2.34
N ALA A 11 -7.77 7.60 3.43
CA ALA A 11 -7.78 6.14 3.38
C ALA A 11 -9.19 5.58 3.11
N THR A 12 -10.23 6.35 3.47
CA THR A 12 -11.64 5.99 3.26
C THR A 12 -12.38 7.20 2.74
N LEU A 13 -13.45 6.97 2.00
CA LEU A 13 -14.37 8.01 1.54
C LEU A 13 -15.79 7.54 1.85
N ASP A 14 -16.39 8.14 2.87
CA ASP A 14 -17.78 7.88 3.23
C ASP A 14 -18.75 8.73 2.38
N PRO A 15 -19.99 8.31 2.19
CA PRO A 15 -20.96 9.03 1.33
C PRO A 15 -21.22 10.50 1.71
N GLY A 16 -20.85 10.90 2.94
CA GLY A 16 -20.97 12.28 3.43
C GLY A 16 -19.71 13.14 3.25
N ASP A 17 -18.55 12.50 3.05
CA ASP A 17 -17.26 13.19 3.02
C ASP A 17 -17.10 14.10 1.80
N GLU A 18 -17.61 13.70 0.66
CA GLU A 18 -17.60 14.53 -0.54
C GLU A 18 -18.31 15.88 -0.35
N GLN A 19 -19.47 15.86 0.33
CA GLN A 19 -20.20 17.08 0.61
C GLN A 19 -19.48 17.96 1.63
N ALA A 20 -18.84 17.32 2.62
CA ALA A 20 -18.05 18.02 3.63
C ALA A 20 -16.82 18.69 2.99
N PHE A 21 -16.09 17.98 2.12
CA PHE A 21 -14.96 18.53 1.39
C PHE A 21 -15.36 19.70 0.48
N ARG A 22 -16.47 19.58 -0.25
CA ARG A 22 -16.97 20.68 -1.10
C ARG A 22 -17.36 21.92 -0.29
N ARG A 23 -17.96 21.75 0.89
CA ARG A 23 -18.29 22.87 1.80
C ARG A 23 -17.05 23.59 2.33
N MET A 24 -15.94 22.85 2.50
CA MET A 24 -14.64 23.39 2.93
C MET A 24 -13.83 23.99 1.76
N GLY A 25 -14.39 24.03 0.54
CA GLY A 25 -13.67 24.53 -0.64
C GLY A 25 -12.68 23.53 -1.24
N ILE A 26 -12.73 22.25 -0.80
CA ILE A 26 -11.85 21.19 -1.30
C ILE A 26 -12.55 20.51 -2.49
N ASN A 27 -11.98 20.66 -3.69
CA ASN A 27 -12.56 20.13 -4.92
C ASN A 27 -11.84 18.91 -5.46
N ARG A 28 -10.74 18.51 -4.83
CA ARG A 28 -9.93 17.35 -5.24
C ARG A 28 -9.55 16.51 -4.05
N TRP A 29 -9.73 15.19 -4.20
CA TRP A 29 -9.29 14.18 -3.24
C TRP A 29 -8.83 12.91 -3.95
N LEU A 30 -7.94 12.16 -3.32
CA LEU A 30 -7.46 10.87 -3.77
C LEU A 30 -7.53 9.86 -2.62
N LEU A 31 -7.96 8.65 -2.94
CA LEU A 31 -7.94 7.51 -2.02
C LEU A 31 -6.53 6.92 -1.94
N LYS A 32 -6.07 6.65 -0.72
CA LYS A 32 -4.85 5.90 -0.49
C LYS A 32 -5.08 4.40 -0.73
N PRO A 33 -4.15 3.66 -1.33
CA PRO A 33 -2.81 4.08 -1.76
C PRO A 33 -2.84 4.93 -3.04
N VAL A 34 -2.09 6.03 -3.05
CA VAL A 34 -2.04 6.97 -4.18
C VAL A 34 -0.90 6.57 -5.12
N GLN A 35 -1.23 6.32 -6.36
CA GLN A 35 -0.23 6.09 -7.41
C GLN A 35 0.46 7.42 -7.77
N ALA A 36 1.79 7.39 -7.93
CA ALA A 36 2.56 8.59 -8.21
C ALA A 36 2.11 9.31 -9.51
N GLY A 37 1.78 8.55 -10.56
CA GLY A 37 1.25 9.09 -11.82
C GLY A 37 -0.09 9.80 -11.63
N LYS A 38 -1.01 9.23 -10.86
CA LYS A 38 -2.32 9.83 -10.56
C LYS A 38 -2.19 11.10 -9.71
N LEU A 39 -1.27 11.08 -8.72
CA LEU A 39 -0.96 12.26 -7.94
C LEU A 39 -0.39 13.38 -8.82
N ALA A 40 0.58 13.05 -9.67
CA ALA A 40 1.20 14.02 -10.60
C ALA A 40 0.19 14.62 -11.56
N SER A 41 -0.73 13.83 -12.10
CA SER A 41 -1.82 14.32 -12.97
C SER A 41 -2.73 15.30 -12.23
N VAL A 42 -3.22 14.93 -11.03
CA VAL A 42 -4.12 15.81 -10.26
C VAL A 42 -3.41 17.09 -9.79
N VAL A 43 -2.13 17.03 -9.45
CA VAL A 43 -1.33 18.21 -9.09
C VAL A 43 -1.11 19.10 -10.34
N ALA A 44 -0.87 18.50 -11.49
CA ALA A 44 -0.74 19.24 -12.75
C ALA A 44 -2.04 19.99 -13.14
N ASP A 45 -3.21 19.39 -12.86
CA ASP A 45 -4.52 20.00 -13.08
C ASP A 45 -4.81 21.15 -12.10
N LEU A 46 -4.24 21.10 -10.91
CA LEU A 46 -4.40 22.13 -9.88
C LEU A 46 -3.47 23.32 -10.06
N LEU A 47 -2.37 23.13 -10.78
CA LEU A 47 -1.39 24.19 -11.05
C LEU A 47 -1.65 24.75 -12.44
N PRO A 48 -1.71 26.08 -12.65
CA PRO A 48 -1.98 26.69 -13.96
C PRO A 48 -0.76 26.61 -14.88
N PHE A 49 -0.12 25.43 -14.96
CA PHE A 49 0.90 25.15 -15.95
C PHE A 49 0.24 24.52 -17.17
N THR A 50 0.11 25.30 -18.23
CA THR A 50 -0.32 24.88 -19.57
C THR A 50 0.45 23.66 -20.05
N ARG A 51 -0.14 22.46 -19.97
CA ARG A 51 0.20 21.37 -20.87
C ARG A 51 -0.79 21.31 -22.01
N LYS A 52 -0.32 21.69 -23.17
CA LYS A 52 -0.97 21.46 -24.45
C LYS A 52 -0.82 19.98 -24.80
N GLY A 53 -1.93 19.26 -24.88
CA GLY A 53 -2.07 18.05 -25.67
C GLY A 53 -1.54 16.75 -25.05
N GLN A 54 -2.38 16.07 -24.30
CA GLN A 54 -2.48 14.60 -24.36
C GLN A 54 -3.94 14.25 -24.06
N GLU A 55 -4.56 13.64 -25.07
CA GLU A 55 -5.93 13.13 -25.00
C GLU A 55 -6.04 12.09 -23.88
N GLU A 56 -7.07 12.28 -23.04
CA GLU A 56 -7.50 11.29 -22.07
C GLU A 56 -8.02 10.06 -22.79
N THR A 57 -7.24 9.00 -22.79
CA THR A 57 -7.79 7.67 -23.05
C THR A 57 -8.31 7.14 -21.71
N PRO A 58 -9.60 6.82 -21.57
CA PRO A 58 -10.10 6.15 -20.37
C PRO A 58 -9.46 4.77 -20.32
N MET A 59 -8.58 4.54 -19.35
CA MET A 59 -8.14 3.18 -19.07
C MET A 59 -9.33 2.39 -18.51
N PRO A 60 -9.66 1.24 -19.11
CA PRO A 60 -10.66 0.36 -18.58
C PRO A 60 -10.25 -0.10 -17.18
N ALA A 61 -11.21 -0.12 -16.26
CA ALA A 61 -11.06 -0.79 -14.97
C ALA A 61 -10.70 -2.25 -15.26
N SER A 62 -9.43 -2.59 -15.10
CA SER A 62 -8.97 -3.96 -15.20
C SER A 62 -9.51 -4.69 -13.98
N GLU A 63 -10.53 -5.51 -14.18
CA GLU A 63 -10.86 -6.59 -13.26
C GLU A 63 -9.60 -7.42 -13.00
N PRO A 64 -9.38 -7.90 -11.78
CA PRO A 64 -8.21 -8.71 -11.48
C PRO A 64 -8.34 -10.04 -12.23
N ALA A 65 -7.59 -10.17 -13.33
CA ALA A 65 -7.34 -11.48 -13.90
C ALA A 65 -6.65 -12.31 -12.82
N GLU A 66 -7.25 -13.44 -12.46
CA GLU A 66 -6.66 -14.48 -11.61
C GLU A 66 -5.44 -15.09 -12.34
N GLN A 67 -4.32 -14.38 -12.26
CA GLN A 67 -3.01 -14.98 -12.55
C GLN A 67 -2.44 -15.51 -11.22
N PRO A 68 -1.71 -16.63 -11.24
CA PRO A 68 -1.03 -17.13 -10.05
C PRO A 68 -0.15 -16.00 -9.52
N ALA A 69 -0.46 -15.54 -8.32
CA ALA A 69 0.11 -14.34 -7.74
C ALA A 69 1.62 -14.50 -7.63
N ASP A 70 2.34 -13.95 -8.59
CA ASP A 70 3.79 -13.87 -8.52
C ASP A 70 4.16 -13.03 -7.29
N VAL A 71 5.19 -13.47 -6.62
CA VAL A 71 5.65 -12.88 -5.36
C VAL A 71 6.03 -11.41 -5.54
N PHE A 72 6.47 -11.04 -6.74
CA PHE A 72 6.90 -9.69 -7.11
C PHE A 72 6.70 -9.47 -8.62
N ASP A 73 6.08 -8.37 -8.99
CA ASP A 73 5.95 -7.92 -10.38
C ASP A 73 6.86 -6.71 -10.64
N PRO A 74 8.07 -6.94 -11.17
CA PRO A 74 9.02 -5.85 -11.42
C PRO A 74 8.54 -4.90 -12.54
N ALA A 75 7.78 -5.37 -13.53
CA ALA A 75 7.30 -4.53 -14.62
C ALA A 75 6.25 -3.55 -14.12
N ALA A 76 5.27 -4.02 -13.36
CA ALA A 76 4.26 -3.18 -12.73
C ALA A 76 4.89 -2.21 -11.73
N ALA A 77 5.88 -2.65 -10.94
CA ALA A 77 6.59 -1.80 -10.00
C ALA A 77 7.38 -0.67 -10.70
N LEU A 78 8.07 -0.98 -11.80
CA LEU A 78 8.80 0.01 -12.59
C LEU A 78 7.87 1.05 -13.23
N ASP A 79 6.75 0.60 -13.79
CA ASP A 79 5.75 1.49 -14.40
C ASP A 79 5.12 2.42 -13.35
N ALA A 80 4.68 1.86 -12.22
CA ALA A 80 4.04 2.61 -11.15
C ALA A 80 4.98 3.63 -10.47
N LEU A 81 6.27 3.29 -10.35
CA LEU A 81 7.27 4.13 -9.68
C LEU A 81 8.00 5.08 -10.64
N GLY A 82 7.81 4.90 -11.96
CA GLY A 82 8.43 5.77 -12.95
C GLY A 82 9.94 5.58 -13.13
N GLY A 83 10.51 4.46 -12.69
CA GLY A 83 11.90 4.10 -12.97
C GLY A 83 12.62 3.25 -11.93
N GLU A 84 13.69 2.61 -12.40
CA GLU A 84 14.48 1.64 -11.63
C GLU A 84 15.19 2.26 -10.40
N ALA A 85 15.62 3.51 -10.49
CA ALA A 85 16.32 4.19 -9.40
C ALA A 85 15.42 4.34 -8.15
N LEU A 86 14.15 4.69 -8.35
CA LEU A 86 13.19 4.79 -7.25
C LEU A 86 12.81 3.41 -6.71
N LEU A 87 12.63 2.43 -7.59
CA LEU A 87 12.37 1.05 -7.18
C LEU A 87 13.50 0.51 -6.30
N LYS A 88 14.76 0.64 -6.72
CA LYS A 88 15.94 0.21 -5.93
C LYS A 88 16.01 0.91 -4.57
N ARG A 89 15.73 2.21 -4.54
CA ARG A 89 15.72 2.97 -3.29
C ARG A 89 14.64 2.49 -2.32
N LEU A 90 13.41 2.29 -2.80
CA LEU A 90 12.30 1.82 -1.96
C LEU A 90 12.51 0.36 -1.53
N ALA A 91 13.01 -0.49 -2.42
CA ALA A 91 13.38 -1.86 -2.10
C ALA A 91 14.48 -1.91 -1.02
N GLY A 92 15.50 -1.03 -1.11
CA GLY A 92 16.56 -0.92 -0.11
C GLY A 92 16.02 -0.52 1.28
N ILE A 93 15.10 0.45 1.33
CA ILE A 93 14.43 0.85 2.58
C ILE A 93 13.62 -0.33 3.15
N PHE A 94 12.81 -0.98 2.31
CA PHE A 94 11.99 -2.13 2.71
C PHE A 94 12.85 -3.28 3.26
N LEU A 95 13.93 -3.64 2.56
CA LEU A 95 14.85 -4.68 2.96
C LEU A 95 15.63 -4.33 4.24
N GLY A 96 15.90 -3.05 4.49
CA GLY A 96 16.49 -2.58 5.74
C GLY A 96 15.56 -2.72 6.94
N GLU A 97 14.26 -2.54 6.74
CA GLU A 97 13.24 -2.69 7.78
C GLU A 97 12.75 -4.13 7.97
N GLU A 98 12.98 -5.02 6.99
CA GLU A 98 12.51 -6.40 7.00
C GLU A 98 12.85 -7.17 8.29
N PRO A 99 14.07 -7.11 8.85
CA PRO A 99 14.39 -7.81 10.09
C PRO A 99 13.54 -7.37 11.29
N ASN A 100 13.27 -6.06 11.38
CA ASN A 100 12.43 -5.50 12.43
C ASN A 100 10.96 -5.92 12.27
N ILE A 101 10.46 -5.88 11.04
CA ILE A 101 9.10 -6.32 10.71
C ILE A 101 8.93 -7.77 11.08
N ARG A 102 9.85 -8.63 10.67
CA ARG A 102 9.84 -10.07 10.98
C ARG A 102 9.88 -10.34 12.47
N ALA A 103 10.79 -9.70 13.19
CA ALA A 103 10.90 -9.85 14.65
C ALA A 103 9.60 -9.46 15.36
N ASN A 104 8.94 -8.38 14.92
CA ASN A 104 7.66 -7.96 15.47
C ASN A 104 6.55 -8.99 15.20
N LEU A 105 6.43 -9.50 13.95
CA LEU A 105 5.45 -10.54 13.62
C LEU A 105 5.69 -11.82 14.42
N GLN A 106 6.95 -12.21 14.61
CA GLN A 106 7.31 -13.36 15.44
C GLN A 106 6.96 -13.15 16.92
N ARG A 107 7.16 -11.95 17.46
CA ARG A 107 6.74 -11.60 18.82
C ARG A 107 5.25 -11.82 19.03
N PHE A 108 4.41 -11.39 18.09
CA PHE A 108 2.96 -11.65 18.16
C PHE A 108 2.63 -13.13 18.08
N ALA A 109 3.34 -13.91 17.27
CA ALA A 109 3.12 -15.35 17.15
C ALA A 109 3.51 -16.12 18.44
N LEU A 110 4.47 -15.60 19.21
CA LEU A 110 4.93 -16.22 20.46
C LEU A 110 4.10 -15.86 21.70
N SER A 111 3.15 -14.92 21.56
CA SER A 111 2.36 -14.41 22.69
C SER A 111 0.85 -14.52 22.42
N PRO A 112 0.31 -15.72 22.16
CA PRO A 112 -1.10 -15.89 21.76
C PRO A 112 -2.08 -15.45 22.85
N GLU A 113 -1.72 -15.52 24.12
CA GLU A 113 -2.58 -15.17 25.26
C GLU A 113 -2.80 -13.67 25.39
N THR A 114 -1.80 -12.86 25.04
CA THR A 114 -1.87 -11.40 25.08
C THR A 114 -2.26 -10.79 23.74
N LEU A 115 -2.45 -11.62 22.70
CA LEU A 115 -2.76 -11.17 21.36
C LEU A 115 -4.02 -10.28 21.26
N PRO A 116 -5.11 -10.57 21.99
CA PRO A 116 -6.30 -9.70 21.95
C PRO A 116 -6.00 -8.27 22.39
N GLU A 117 -5.11 -8.08 23.38
CA GLU A 117 -4.69 -6.76 23.85
C GLU A 117 -3.76 -6.06 22.85
N LEU A 118 -3.00 -6.83 22.07
CA LEU A 118 -2.05 -6.37 21.08
C LEU A 118 -2.67 -6.16 19.67
N CYS A 119 -3.94 -6.52 19.48
CA CYS A 119 -4.62 -6.36 18.18
C CYS A 119 -4.54 -4.93 17.59
N PRO A 120 -4.68 -3.83 18.36
CA PRO A 120 -4.53 -2.49 17.80
C PRO A 120 -3.12 -2.21 17.26
N GLU A 121 -2.08 -2.74 17.90
CA GLU A 121 -0.69 -2.62 17.45
C GLU A 121 -0.46 -3.50 16.21
N LEU A 122 -0.89 -4.76 16.26
CA LEU A 122 -0.82 -5.69 15.14
C LEU A 122 -1.52 -5.14 13.90
N ARG A 123 -2.70 -4.57 14.06
CA ARG A 123 -3.45 -3.91 12.97
C ARG A 123 -2.65 -2.78 12.32
N ARG A 124 -2.04 -1.90 13.12
CA ARG A 124 -1.21 -0.80 12.58
C ARG A 124 0.00 -1.32 11.81
N GLN A 125 0.65 -2.36 12.32
CA GLN A 125 1.81 -2.96 11.65
C GLN A 125 1.41 -3.67 10.35
N ALA A 126 0.32 -4.45 10.38
CA ALA A 126 -0.22 -5.09 9.19
C ALA A 126 -0.65 -4.07 8.11
N HIS A 127 -1.28 -2.95 8.52
CA HIS A 127 -1.63 -1.85 7.63
C HIS A 127 -0.39 -1.21 6.98
N SER A 128 0.66 -0.93 7.77
CA SER A 128 1.91 -0.37 7.25
C SER A 128 2.58 -1.32 6.26
N LEU A 129 2.64 -2.62 6.61
CA LEU A 129 3.23 -3.65 5.75
C LEU A 129 2.45 -3.81 4.44
N LYS A 130 1.11 -3.81 4.50
CA LYS A 130 0.23 -3.83 3.33
C LYS A 130 0.52 -2.68 2.37
N ASN A 131 0.67 -1.47 2.91
CA ASN A 131 0.95 -0.28 2.10
C ASN A 131 2.34 -0.35 1.45
N GLY A 132 3.38 -0.73 2.20
CA GLY A 132 4.73 -0.93 1.68
C GLY A 132 4.78 -2.00 0.59
N ALA A 133 4.10 -3.13 0.83
CA ALA A 133 3.99 -4.20 -0.15
C ALA A 133 3.24 -3.75 -1.42
N GLY A 134 2.18 -2.95 -1.28
CA GLY A 134 1.44 -2.40 -2.42
C GLY A 134 2.28 -1.46 -3.28
N MET A 135 3.11 -0.61 -2.66
CA MET A 135 4.01 0.30 -3.39
C MET A 135 5.08 -0.43 -4.20
N LEU A 136 5.51 -1.59 -3.74
CA LEU A 136 6.52 -2.43 -4.39
C LEU A 136 5.92 -3.54 -5.26
N HIS A 137 4.60 -3.58 -5.44
CA HIS A 137 3.88 -4.63 -6.17
C HIS A 137 4.21 -6.05 -5.69
N LEU A 138 4.29 -6.23 -4.36
CA LEU A 138 4.50 -7.51 -3.68
C LEU A 138 3.13 -8.12 -3.32
N GLU A 139 2.42 -8.63 -4.32
CA GLU A 139 0.99 -8.92 -4.20
C GLU A 139 0.66 -9.97 -3.14
N SER A 140 1.44 -11.06 -3.07
CA SER A 140 1.25 -12.10 -2.04
C SER A 140 1.40 -11.55 -0.62
N LEU A 141 2.39 -10.68 -0.41
CA LEU A 141 2.61 -10.03 0.90
C LEU A 141 1.51 -9.01 1.20
N ARG A 142 1.08 -8.24 0.19
CA ARG A 142 0.00 -7.28 0.31
C ARG A 142 -1.30 -7.97 0.76
N LYS A 143 -1.63 -9.11 0.14
CA LYS A 143 -2.80 -9.91 0.48
C LYS A 143 -2.70 -10.47 1.91
N ALA A 144 -1.60 -11.14 2.25
CA ALA A 144 -1.40 -11.70 3.59
C ALA A 144 -1.49 -10.62 4.68
N SER A 145 -0.91 -9.45 4.43
CA SER A 145 -0.97 -8.31 5.36
C SER A 145 -2.38 -7.73 5.48
N SER A 146 -3.16 -7.74 4.39
CA SER A 146 -4.56 -7.31 4.40
C SER A 146 -5.43 -8.25 5.24
N ASP A 147 -5.24 -9.56 5.07
CA ASP A 147 -5.96 -10.58 5.82
C ASP A 147 -5.65 -10.48 7.32
N LEU A 148 -4.38 -10.26 7.67
CA LEU A 148 -3.94 -10.05 9.05
C LEU A 148 -4.51 -8.75 9.64
N GLU A 149 -4.56 -7.66 8.87
CA GLU A 149 -5.16 -6.38 9.28
C GLU A 149 -6.65 -6.53 9.59
N GLN A 150 -7.39 -7.24 8.73
CA GLN A 150 -8.82 -7.50 8.91
C GLN A 150 -9.08 -8.38 10.14
N ALA A 151 -8.29 -9.43 10.31
CA ALA A 151 -8.39 -10.29 11.49
C ALA A 151 -8.14 -9.50 12.78
N ALA A 152 -7.14 -8.62 12.80
CA ALA A 152 -6.84 -7.77 13.96
C ALA A 152 -7.94 -6.70 14.23
N ALA A 153 -8.74 -6.34 13.22
CA ALA A 153 -9.91 -5.46 13.40
C ALA A 153 -11.11 -6.20 13.99
N SER A 154 -11.22 -7.53 13.76
CA SER A 154 -12.32 -8.38 14.26
C SER A 154 -11.76 -9.69 14.80
N PRO A 155 -11.14 -9.68 16.00
CA PRO A 155 -10.29 -10.78 16.48
C PRO A 155 -11.04 -12.06 16.88
N ALA A 156 -12.36 -12.00 17.05
CA ALA A 156 -13.14 -13.15 17.50
C ALA A 156 -13.12 -14.28 16.46
N GLY A 157 -12.69 -15.47 16.88
CA GLY A 157 -12.69 -16.67 16.05
C GLY A 157 -11.58 -16.74 14.98
N GLN A 158 -10.60 -15.85 15.03
CA GLN A 158 -9.49 -15.81 14.05
C GLN A 158 -8.34 -16.74 14.44
N ASP A 159 -7.79 -17.45 13.46
CA ASP A 159 -6.53 -18.19 13.61
C ASP A 159 -5.32 -17.29 13.33
N PHE A 160 -4.95 -16.51 14.33
CA PHE A 160 -3.79 -15.60 14.22
C PHE A 160 -2.48 -16.34 13.98
N ALA A 161 -2.32 -17.58 14.50
CA ALA A 161 -1.10 -18.34 14.29
C ALA A 161 -0.88 -18.68 12.81
N ALA A 162 -1.94 -19.09 12.13
CA ALA A 162 -1.90 -19.33 10.69
C ALA A 162 -1.68 -18.04 9.89
N LEU A 163 -2.38 -16.95 10.23
CA LEU A 163 -2.25 -15.67 9.54
C LEU A 163 -0.85 -15.06 9.70
N LEU A 164 -0.29 -15.06 10.90
CA LEU A 164 1.06 -14.57 11.16
C LEU A 164 2.11 -15.39 10.42
N ARG A 165 2.00 -16.73 10.45
CA ARG A 165 2.89 -17.61 9.69
C ARG A 165 2.84 -17.31 8.21
N THR A 166 1.65 -17.24 7.61
CA THR A 166 1.47 -16.91 6.19
C THR A 166 2.06 -15.55 5.84
N THR A 167 1.91 -14.55 6.72
CA THR A 167 2.47 -13.22 6.50
C THR A 167 4.00 -13.23 6.58
N ILE A 168 4.58 -13.96 7.53
CA ILE A 168 6.05 -14.11 7.66
C ILE A 168 6.63 -14.81 6.43
N GLU A 169 6.02 -15.91 5.99
CA GLU A 169 6.45 -16.63 4.77
C GLU A 169 6.34 -15.75 3.51
N ALA A 170 5.28 -14.96 3.40
CA ALA A 170 5.12 -14.02 2.30
C ALA A 170 6.19 -12.90 2.35
N LEU A 171 6.54 -12.40 3.54
CA LEU A 171 7.59 -11.41 3.74
C LEU A 171 8.97 -11.96 3.31
N GLU A 172 9.28 -13.20 3.68
CA GLU A 172 10.55 -13.85 3.32
C GLU A 172 10.67 -14.03 1.80
N ARG A 173 9.61 -14.52 1.15
CA ARG A 173 9.57 -14.66 -0.32
C ARG A 173 9.70 -13.33 -1.03
N ALA A 174 8.98 -12.31 -0.56
CA ALA A 174 9.05 -10.96 -1.11
C ALA A 174 10.45 -10.36 -0.99
N SER A 175 11.08 -10.50 0.19
CA SER A 175 12.44 -10.02 0.43
C SER A 175 13.47 -10.74 -0.44
N ALA A 176 13.34 -12.06 -0.63
CA ALA A 176 14.20 -12.82 -1.53
C ALA A 176 14.06 -12.36 -2.99
N ALA A 177 12.83 -12.13 -3.45
CA ALA A 177 12.56 -11.64 -4.81
C ALA A 177 13.14 -10.23 -5.04
N LEU A 178 12.99 -9.32 -4.08
CA LEU A 178 13.57 -7.97 -4.16
C LEU A 178 15.10 -8.00 -4.17
N ARG A 179 15.74 -8.81 -3.31
CA ARG A 179 17.21 -8.96 -3.32
C ARG A 179 17.71 -9.49 -4.66
N LYS A 180 17.02 -10.49 -5.21
CA LYS A 180 17.38 -11.05 -6.53
C LYS A 180 17.25 -10.03 -7.65
N HIS A 181 16.23 -9.18 -7.63
CA HIS A 181 15.97 -8.20 -8.68
C HIS A 181 16.85 -6.94 -8.54
N CYS A 182 17.03 -6.43 -7.32
CA CYS A 182 17.73 -5.19 -7.06
C CYS A 182 19.24 -5.35 -6.85
N GLY A 183 19.76 -6.58 -6.75
CA GLY A 183 21.18 -6.87 -6.56
C GLY A 183 21.70 -6.46 -5.17
N ALA A 184 20.83 -6.50 -4.15
CA ALA A 184 21.14 -6.15 -2.77
C ALA A 184 21.41 -7.40 -1.91
#